data_7044bd5c7d5bcbf7369d116502f77ad1
#
_entry.id   7044bd5c7d5bcbf7369d116502f77ad1
#
_cell.length_a   1.000
_cell.length_b   1.000
_cell.length_c   1.000
_cell.angle_alpha   90.00
_cell.angle_beta   90.00
_cell.angle_gamma   90.00
#
_symmetry.space_group_name_H-M   'P 1'
#
loop_
_entity.id
_entity.type
_entity.pdbx_description
1 polymer ?
#
loop_
_entity_poly.entity_id
_entity_poly.type
_entity_poly.pdbx_seq_one_letter_code
_entity_poly.pdbx_strand_id
1 'polypeptide(L)'
;MKDTERLIVLTGGPGSGKSTLAAALARRGFATMPEAGRAIIKDQRAIGGDGLPWADRAKFAELMLCWDMRSYRHAAASKAPVVFDRGIPDSIGYLEECRLPIPAHFEAAARDRRYRREVFIAPPWPEIFVNDAERGQSLLEAEATFRAMVAVYSRLGYRLIELPRVPVEERVEFLTGQIGTP
;
A
#
# COMPACT_ATOMS: atom_id res chain seq x y z
N MET A 1 -22.32 -4.17 9.54
CA MET A 1 -21.19 -4.02 8.63
C MET A 1 -20.01 -4.76 9.27
N LYS A 2 -19.30 -5.64 8.55
CA LYS A 2 -18.12 -6.29 9.11
C LYS A 2 -17.10 -5.21 9.44
N ASP A 3 -16.39 -5.31 10.56
CA ASP A 3 -15.42 -4.30 11.01
C ASP A 3 -14.33 -3.96 9.97
N THR A 4 -14.09 -4.86 9.03
CA THR A 4 -13.10 -4.69 7.95
C THR A 4 -13.59 -3.83 6.78
N GLU A 5 -14.89 -3.61 6.59
CA GLU A 5 -15.44 -2.86 5.45
C GLU A 5 -15.00 -1.39 5.41
N ARG A 6 -14.58 -0.83 6.54
CA ARG A 6 -14.07 0.53 6.66
C ARG A 6 -12.57 0.66 6.44
N LEU A 7 -11.83 -0.45 6.33
CA LEU A 7 -10.37 -0.48 6.16
C LEU A 7 -10.03 -0.67 4.68
N ILE A 8 -9.83 0.44 3.97
CA ILE A 8 -9.73 0.49 2.51
C ILE A 8 -8.26 0.57 2.11
N VAL A 9 -7.80 -0.32 1.24
CA VAL A 9 -6.41 -0.33 0.77
C VAL A 9 -6.29 0.19 -0.66
N LEU A 10 -5.32 1.08 -0.85
CA LEU A 10 -4.77 1.47 -2.14
C LEU A 10 -3.43 0.76 -2.32
N THR A 11 -3.26 -0.04 -3.36
CA THR A 11 -1.99 -0.73 -3.68
C THR A 11 -1.55 -0.50 -5.12
N GLY A 12 -0.46 -1.10 -5.54
CA GLY A 12 0.09 -0.97 -6.90
C GLY A 12 1.53 -0.47 -6.91
N GLY A 13 2.12 -0.38 -8.11
CA GLY A 13 3.52 0.04 -8.30
C GLY A 13 3.82 1.47 -7.84
N PRO A 14 5.10 1.83 -7.67
CA PRO A 14 5.51 3.21 -7.42
C PRO A 14 5.13 4.12 -8.61
N GLY A 15 5.04 5.42 -8.39
CA GLY A 15 4.75 6.42 -9.43
C GLY A 15 3.34 6.37 -10.02
N SER A 16 2.41 5.56 -9.49
CA SER A 16 1.03 5.40 -9.99
C SER A 16 0.01 6.38 -9.40
N GLY A 17 0.46 7.39 -8.64
CA GLY A 17 -0.40 8.44 -8.08
C GLY A 17 -1.19 8.07 -6.82
N LYS A 18 -0.86 6.95 -6.13
CA LYS A 18 -1.55 6.53 -4.90
C LYS A 18 -1.50 7.57 -3.78
N SER A 19 -0.32 8.08 -3.46
CA SER A 19 -0.15 9.06 -2.38
C SER A 19 -0.86 10.38 -2.69
N THR A 20 -0.90 10.79 -3.97
CA THR A 20 -1.68 11.93 -4.42
C THR A 20 -3.18 11.70 -4.21
N LEU A 21 -3.66 10.49 -4.55
CA LEU A 21 -5.05 10.11 -4.32
C LEU A 21 -5.39 10.03 -2.84
N ALA A 22 -4.52 9.44 -2.00
CA ALA A 22 -4.71 9.39 -0.56
C ALA A 22 -4.78 10.80 0.05
N ALA A 23 -3.90 11.72 -0.38
CA ALA A 23 -3.94 13.12 0.06
C ALA A 23 -5.23 13.84 -0.39
N ALA A 24 -5.74 13.55 -1.60
CA ALA A 24 -7.00 14.10 -2.08
C ALA A 24 -8.20 13.58 -1.27
N LEU A 25 -8.22 12.29 -0.93
CA LEU A 25 -9.23 11.69 -0.05
C LEU A 25 -9.18 12.27 1.37
N ALA A 26 -7.97 12.54 1.90
CA ALA A 26 -7.83 13.22 3.20
C ALA A 26 -8.48 14.61 3.19
N ARG A 27 -8.34 15.38 2.09
CA ARG A 27 -9.03 16.68 1.93
C ARG A 27 -10.56 16.55 1.86
N ARG A 28 -11.06 15.36 1.48
CA ARG A 28 -12.50 15.03 1.49
C ARG A 28 -12.99 14.48 2.84
N GLY A 29 -12.13 14.45 3.87
CA GLY A 29 -12.49 14.04 5.24
C GLY A 29 -12.20 12.57 5.57
N PHE A 30 -11.63 11.78 4.65
CA PHE A 30 -11.20 10.42 4.99
C PHE A 30 -9.97 10.43 5.88
N ALA A 31 -9.96 9.59 6.91
CA ALA A 31 -8.74 9.26 7.63
C ALA A 31 -7.80 8.46 6.72
N THR A 32 -6.51 8.73 6.76
CA THR A 32 -5.52 8.03 5.92
C THR A 32 -4.36 7.48 6.74
N MET A 33 -3.84 6.33 6.32
CA MET A 33 -2.61 5.73 6.83
C MET A 33 -1.53 5.85 5.76
N PRO A 34 -0.40 6.53 6.06
CA PRO A 34 0.65 6.77 5.08
C PRO A 34 1.44 5.50 4.77
N GLU A 35 2.09 5.49 3.60
CA GLU A 35 2.98 4.43 3.16
C GLU A 35 4.15 4.21 4.15
N ALA A 36 4.34 2.96 4.57
CA ALA A 36 5.40 2.59 5.50
C ALA A 36 6.80 2.79 4.93
N GLY A 37 7.05 2.33 3.71
CA GLY A 37 8.39 2.25 3.13
C GLY A 37 9.12 3.58 3.06
N ARG A 38 8.44 4.66 2.68
CA ARG A 38 9.04 6.01 2.61
C ARG A 38 9.43 6.53 3.99
N ALA A 39 8.57 6.35 4.99
CA ALA A 39 8.86 6.78 6.36
C ALA A 39 10.07 6.00 6.92
N ILE A 40 10.10 4.69 6.72
CA ILE A 40 11.21 3.83 7.16
C ILE A 40 12.54 4.25 6.51
N ILE A 41 12.55 4.49 5.19
CA ILE A 41 13.76 4.96 4.49
C ILE A 41 14.29 6.25 5.12
N LYS A 42 13.42 7.21 5.37
CA LYS A 42 13.79 8.49 6.00
C LYS A 42 14.38 8.28 7.39
N ASP A 43 13.70 7.47 8.22
CA ASP A 43 14.14 7.21 9.59
C ASP A 43 15.44 6.43 9.63
N GLN A 44 15.59 5.38 8.83
CA GLN A 44 16.83 4.59 8.76
C GLN A 44 18.03 5.43 8.28
N ARG A 45 17.82 6.30 7.28
CA ARG A 45 18.88 7.25 6.86
C ARG A 45 19.28 8.22 7.98
N ALA A 46 18.32 8.72 8.74
CA ALA A 46 18.58 9.69 9.81
C ALA A 46 19.40 9.11 10.95
N ILE A 47 19.30 7.80 11.22
CA ILE A 47 19.99 7.12 12.32
C ILE A 47 21.19 6.25 11.86
N GLY A 48 21.50 6.24 10.55
CA GLY A 48 22.54 5.37 10.00
C GLY A 48 22.20 3.89 10.05
N GLY A 49 20.91 3.55 10.03
CA GLY A 49 20.41 2.18 10.03
C GLY A 49 20.53 1.51 8.66
N ASP A 50 20.50 0.18 8.65
CA ASP A 50 20.63 -0.67 7.45
C ASP A 50 19.33 -1.28 6.96
N GLY A 51 18.20 -1.04 7.64
CA GLY A 51 16.87 -1.48 7.23
C GLY A 51 16.37 -0.70 6.00
N LEU A 52 17.08 -0.81 4.89
CA LEU A 52 16.87 -0.07 3.63
C LEU A 52 16.72 -1.06 2.45
N PRO A 53 15.92 -0.74 1.43
CA PRO A 53 15.67 -1.65 0.31
C PRO A 53 16.92 -1.96 -0.54
N TRP A 54 17.98 -1.19 -0.42
CA TRP A 54 19.29 -1.41 -1.08
C TRP A 54 20.38 -1.96 -0.15
N ALA A 55 20.13 -2.07 1.17
CA ALA A 55 21.08 -2.59 2.15
C ALA A 55 20.62 -3.94 2.71
N ASP A 56 19.57 -3.97 3.50
CA ASP A 56 18.98 -5.20 4.04
C ASP A 56 17.49 -5.25 3.75
N ARG A 57 17.13 -5.95 2.67
CA ARG A 57 15.75 -6.09 2.19
C ARG A 57 14.85 -6.85 3.16
N ALA A 58 15.38 -7.88 3.83
CA ALA A 58 14.60 -8.66 4.78
C ALA A 58 14.24 -7.81 6.01
N LYS A 59 15.23 -7.10 6.55
CA LYS A 59 15.02 -6.15 7.65
C LYS A 59 14.07 -5.01 7.26
N PHE A 60 14.20 -4.49 6.05
CA PHE A 60 13.28 -3.48 5.54
C PHE A 60 11.83 -4.00 5.48
N ALA A 61 11.62 -5.25 5.02
CA ALA A 61 10.31 -5.88 5.02
C ALA A 61 9.73 -6.06 6.43
N GLU A 62 10.55 -6.46 7.41
CA GLU A 62 10.14 -6.56 8.82
C GLU A 62 9.70 -5.21 9.39
N LEU A 63 10.44 -4.14 9.08
CA LEU A 63 10.07 -2.78 9.49
C LEU A 63 8.76 -2.35 8.85
N MET A 64 8.53 -2.65 7.55
CA MET A 64 7.26 -2.38 6.89
C MET A 64 6.12 -3.13 7.56
N LEU A 65 6.28 -4.43 7.83
CA LEU A 65 5.25 -5.22 8.52
C LEU A 65 4.92 -4.64 9.89
N CYS A 66 5.92 -4.30 10.69
CA CYS A 66 5.72 -3.70 12.02
C CYS A 66 4.94 -2.37 11.93
N TRP A 67 5.28 -1.53 10.95
CA TRP A 67 4.59 -0.27 10.69
C TRP A 67 3.13 -0.50 10.29
N ASP A 68 2.88 -1.39 9.33
CA ASP A 68 1.54 -1.70 8.82
C ASP A 68 0.67 -2.33 9.91
N MET A 69 1.23 -3.20 10.75
CA MET A 69 0.55 -3.75 11.93
C MET A 69 0.14 -2.66 12.93
N ARG A 70 1.00 -1.65 13.14
CA ARG A 70 0.68 -0.48 13.98
C ARG A 70 -0.44 0.35 13.35
N SER A 71 -0.32 0.66 12.05
CA SER A 71 -1.34 1.41 11.29
C SER A 71 -2.69 0.69 11.30
N TYR A 72 -2.68 -0.63 11.11
CA TYR A 72 -3.88 -1.45 11.20
C TYR A 72 -4.56 -1.34 12.57
N ARG A 73 -3.81 -1.50 13.68
CA ARG A 73 -4.36 -1.38 15.04
C ARG A 73 -4.96 0.01 15.28
N HIS A 74 -4.30 1.05 14.81
CA HIS A 74 -4.80 2.42 14.95
C HIS A 74 -6.11 2.62 14.18
N ALA A 75 -6.16 2.17 12.93
CA ALA A 75 -7.35 2.26 12.08
C ALA A 75 -8.51 1.39 12.59
N ALA A 76 -8.21 0.21 13.14
CA ALA A 76 -9.23 -0.68 13.69
C ALA A 76 -9.98 -0.07 14.89
N ALA A 77 -9.37 0.86 15.62
CA ALA A 77 -10.01 1.61 16.68
C ALA A 77 -10.95 2.73 16.21
N SER A 78 -10.84 3.15 14.93
CA SER A 78 -11.71 4.16 14.32
C SER A 78 -13.07 3.56 13.96
N LYS A 79 -14.13 4.36 14.05
CA LYS A 79 -15.47 4.03 13.51
C LYS A 79 -15.67 4.52 12.09
N ALA A 80 -14.88 5.50 11.65
CA ALA A 80 -14.91 6.07 10.30
C ALA A 80 -14.10 5.23 9.31
N PRO A 81 -14.38 5.34 7.98
CA PRO A 81 -13.56 4.76 6.94
C PRO A 81 -12.11 5.28 7.00
N VAL A 82 -11.16 4.36 6.84
CA VAL A 82 -9.72 4.67 6.82
C VAL A 82 -9.10 4.13 5.53
N VAL A 83 -8.40 4.99 4.81
CA VAL A 83 -7.71 4.64 3.57
C VAL A 83 -6.22 4.43 3.85
N PHE A 84 -5.71 3.29 3.47
CA PHE A 84 -4.30 2.91 3.61
C PHE A 84 -3.57 3.10 2.28
N ASP A 85 -2.47 3.84 2.28
CA ASP A 85 -1.51 3.80 1.18
C ASP A 85 -0.60 2.60 1.40
N ARG A 86 -0.95 1.47 0.81
CA ARG A 86 -0.49 0.09 1.01
C ARG A 86 -1.02 -0.55 2.30
N GLY A 87 -0.88 -1.88 2.37
CA GLY A 87 -1.28 -2.68 3.52
C GLY A 87 -0.33 -3.85 3.77
N ILE A 88 -0.60 -4.64 4.80
CA ILE A 88 0.20 -5.80 5.18
C ILE A 88 0.54 -6.74 4.00
N PRO A 89 -0.38 -7.04 3.05
CA PRO A 89 -0.04 -7.86 1.89
C PRO A 89 1.05 -7.28 0.99
N ASP A 90 1.22 -5.94 0.94
CA ASP A 90 2.29 -5.31 0.15
C ASP A 90 3.69 -5.72 0.65
N SER A 91 3.86 -5.95 1.95
CA SER A 91 5.13 -6.45 2.51
C SER A 91 5.46 -7.87 2.04
N ILE A 92 4.44 -8.71 1.85
CA ILE A 92 4.60 -10.06 1.25
C ILE A 92 5.00 -9.92 -0.21
N GLY A 93 4.30 -9.07 -0.98
CA GLY A 93 4.62 -8.83 -2.39
C GLY A 93 6.01 -8.27 -2.59
N TYR A 94 6.49 -7.42 -1.68
CA TYR A 94 7.86 -6.93 -1.68
C TYR A 94 8.88 -8.06 -1.49
N LEU A 95 8.65 -8.98 -0.55
CA LEU A 95 9.53 -10.15 -0.36
C LEU A 95 9.56 -11.04 -1.59
N GLU A 96 8.41 -11.30 -2.23
CA GLU A 96 8.34 -12.10 -3.47
C GLU A 96 9.09 -11.40 -4.62
N GLU A 97 8.90 -10.09 -4.79
CA GLU A 97 9.62 -9.30 -5.81
C GLU A 97 11.14 -9.35 -5.59
N CYS A 98 11.56 -9.33 -4.32
CA CYS A 98 12.96 -9.48 -3.94
C CYS A 98 13.48 -10.93 -4.02
N ARG A 99 12.62 -11.91 -4.31
CA ARG A 99 12.92 -13.34 -4.29
C ARG A 99 13.45 -13.83 -2.93
N LEU A 100 12.91 -13.25 -1.87
CA LEU A 100 13.22 -13.64 -0.49
C LEU A 100 12.15 -14.62 0.03
N PRO A 101 12.51 -15.52 0.97
CA PRO A 101 11.53 -16.36 1.62
C PRO A 101 10.52 -15.51 2.39
N ILE A 102 9.27 -15.97 2.42
CA ILE A 102 8.20 -15.33 3.19
C ILE A 102 8.16 -16.00 4.56
N PRO A 103 8.52 -15.31 5.64
CA PRO A 103 8.41 -15.87 6.98
C PRO A 103 6.94 -16.12 7.37
N ALA A 104 6.66 -17.18 8.11
CA ALA A 104 5.30 -17.59 8.47
C ALA A 104 4.50 -16.49 9.21
N HIS A 105 5.16 -15.60 9.93
CA HIS A 105 4.49 -14.49 10.64
C HIS A 105 3.94 -13.40 9.68
N PHE A 106 4.51 -13.22 8.47
CA PHE A 106 3.92 -12.35 7.45
C PHE A 106 2.58 -12.92 6.95
N GLU A 107 2.55 -14.21 6.66
CA GLU A 107 1.31 -14.88 6.25
C GLU A 107 0.27 -14.88 7.38
N ALA A 108 0.69 -15.10 8.62
CA ALA A 108 -0.17 -15.00 9.79
C ALA A 108 -0.74 -13.58 9.95
N ALA A 109 0.08 -12.55 9.78
CA ALA A 109 -0.37 -11.16 9.85
C ALA A 109 -1.40 -10.85 8.78
N ALA A 110 -1.17 -11.27 7.52
CA ALA A 110 -2.09 -11.03 6.40
C ALA A 110 -3.40 -11.84 6.53
N ARG A 111 -3.37 -13.02 7.15
CA ARG A 111 -4.54 -13.83 7.44
C ARG A 111 -5.38 -13.23 8.56
N ASP A 112 -4.75 -12.76 9.63
CA ASP A 112 -5.42 -12.34 10.86
C ASP A 112 -5.80 -10.85 10.85
N ARG A 113 -5.20 -10.05 9.98
CA ARG A 113 -5.46 -8.60 9.85
C ARG A 113 -6.04 -8.33 8.45
N ARG A 114 -7.36 -8.50 8.36
CA ARG A 114 -8.07 -8.37 7.09
C ARG A 114 -8.54 -6.94 6.87
N TYR A 115 -8.45 -6.50 5.62
CA TYR A 115 -9.00 -5.26 5.11
C TYR A 115 -10.35 -5.51 4.42
N ARG A 116 -10.99 -4.46 3.92
CA ARG A 116 -12.13 -4.56 3.00
C ARG A 116 -11.79 -5.55 1.88
N ARG A 117 -12.77 -6.34 1.46
CA ARG A 117 -12.56 -7.35 0.41
C ARG A 117 -12.14 -6.73 -0.92
N GLU A 118 -12.71 -5.57 -1.25
CA GLU A 118 -12.33 -4.77 -2.40
C GLU A 118 -11.07 -3.96 -2.08
N VAL A 119 -10.01 -4.23 -2.84
CA VAL A 119 -8.74 -3.51 -2.77
C VAL A 119 -8.53 -2.74 -4.07
N PHE A 120 -8.27 -1.47 -3.98
CA PHE A 120 -8.06 -0.61 -5.14
C PHE A 120 -6.60 -0.65 -5.56
N ILE A 121 -6.36 -1.08 -6.80
CA ILE A 121 -5.02 -1.21 -7.34
C ILE A 121 -4.76 -0.16 -8.42
N ALA A 122 -3.72 0.64 -8.23
CA ALA A 122 -3.29 1.64 -9.21
C ALA A 122 -2.41 0.99 -10.27
N PRO A 123 -2.83 0.97 -11.56
CA PRO A 123 -2.04 0.41 -12.64
C PRO A 123 -0.81 1.27 -12.91
N PRO A 124 0.25 0.70 -13.53
CA PRO A 124 1.36 1.48 -14.07
C PRO A 124 0.82 2.56 -15.02
N TRP A 125 1.28 3.79 -14.85
CA TRP A 125 0.81 4.93 -15.62
C TRP A 125 1.99 5.76 -16.12
N PRO A 126 2.54 5.44 -17.33
CA PRO A 126 3.75 6.09 -17.84
C PRO A 126 3.67 7.62 -17.91
N GLU A 127 2.49 8.17 -18.23
CA GLU A 127 2.28 9.61 -18.44
C GLU A 127 2.44 10.44 -17.16
N ILE A 128 2.22 9.85 -15.99
CA ILE A 128 2.40 10.54 -14.70
C ILE A 128 3.57 9.97 -13.89
N PHE A 129 4.28 8.99 -14.45
CA PHE A 129 5.40 8.36 -13.77
C PHE A 129 6.53 9.36 -13.58
N VAL A 130 6.75 9.76 -12.34
CA VAL A 130 7.90 10.57 -11.93
C VAL A 130 8.85 9.67 -11.17
N ASN A 131 10.11 9.66 -11.57
CA ASN A 131 11.16 8.94 -10.87
C ASN A 131 11.24 9.47 -9.43
N ASP A 132 10.96 8.59 -8.46
CA ASP A 132 11.07 8.94 -7.05
C ASP A 132 12.56 9.07 -6.69
N ALA A 133 13.00 10.30 -6.42
CA ALA A 133 14.40 10.61 -6.07
C ALA A 133 14.90 9.83 -4.83
N GLU A 134 13.99 9.37 -3.97
CA GLU A 134 14.35 8.61 -2.78
C GLU A 134 14.58 7.12 -3.08
N ARG A 135 13.95 6.57 -4.13
CA ARG A 135 13.98 5.13 -4.47
C ARG A 135 14.63 4.79 -5.79
N GLY A 136 14.72 5.76 -6.73
CA GLY A 136 15.32 5.55 -8.06
C GLY A 136 14.67 4.42 -8.87
N GLN A 137 13.38 4.12 -8.64
CA GLN A 137 12.68 3.01 -9.27
C GLN A 137 12.27 3.34 -10.71
N SER A 138 12.53 2.42 -11.62
CA SER A 138 12.14 2.51 -13.04
C SER A 138 10.69 2.11 -13.27
N LEU A 139 10.16 2.44 -14.47
CA LEU A 139 8.83 1.99 -14.89
C LEU A 139 8.72 0.46 -14.92
N LEU A 140 9.78 -0.26 -15.31
CA LEU A 140 9.82 -1.72 -15.31
C LEU A 140 9.67 -2.29 -13.90
N GLU A 141 10.31 -1.68 -12.91
CA GLU A 141 10.15 -2.06 -11.50
C GLU A 141 8.73 -1.74 -11.01
N ALA A 142 8.15 -0.60 -11.42
CA ALA A 142 6.76 -0.28 -11.10
C ALA A 142 5.77 -1.33 -11.66
N GLU A 143 6.00 -1.84 -12.86
CA GLU A 143 5.23 -2.93 -13.46
C GLU A 143 5.44 -4.26 -12.72
N ALA A 144 6.68 -4.57 -12.32
CA ALA A 144 6.99 -5.77 -11.55
C ALA A 144 6.28 -5.74 -10.20
N THR A 145 6.36 -4.63 -9.49
CA THR A 145 5.63 -4.41 -8.23
C THR A 145 4.12 -4.56 -8.43
N PHE A 146 3.57 -3.96 -9.49
CA PHE A 146 2.13 -4.11 -9.79
C PHE A 146 1.74 -5.58 -9.94
N ARG A 147 2.48 -6.35 -10.73
CA ARG A 147 2.22 -7.80 -10.92
C ARG A 147 2.32 -8.58 -9.61
N ALA A 148 3.32 -8.29 -8.79
CA ALA A 148 3.47 -8.90 -7.46
C ALA A 148 2.26 -8.61 -6.57
N MET A 149 1.78 -7.37 -6.54
CA MET A 149 0.59 -7.00 -5.76
C MET A 149 -0.67 -7.71 -6.28
N VAL A 150 -0.86 -7.79 -7.61
CA VAL A 150 -1.97 -8.55 -8.19
C VAL A 150 -1.94 -10.01 -7.72
N ALA A 151 -0.78 -10.67 -7.77
CA ALA A 151 -0.63 -12.06 -7.38
C ALA A 151 -0.93 -12.29 -5.88
N VAL A 152 -0.33 -11.47 -5.00
CA VAL A 152 -0.48 -11.62 -3.54
C VAL A 152 -1.90 -11.35 -3.09
N TYR A 153 -2.50 -10.24 -3.49
CA TYR A 153 -3.86 -9.90 -3.07
C TYR A 153 -4.90 -10.91 -3.60
N SER A 154 -4.74 -11.39 -4.85
CA SER A 154 -5.61 -12.42 -5.42
C SER A 154 -5.48 -13.74 -4.64
N ARG A 155 -4.26 -14.18 -4.34
CA ARG A 155 -4.00 -15.39 -3.54
C ARG A 155 -4.60 -15.29 -2.13
N LEU A 156 -4.58 -14.10 -1.54
CA LEU A 156 -5.18 -13.85 -0.22
C LEU A 156 -6.72 -13.68 -0.27
N GLY A 157 -7.35 -13.82 -1.45
CA GLY A 157 -8.81 -13.82 -1.63
C GLY A 157 -9.43 -12.42 -1.64
N TYR A 158 -8.67 -11.37 -1.91
CA TYR A 158 -9.18 -10.03 -2.16
C TYR A 158 -9.71 -9.89 -3.59
N ARG A 159 -10.64 -8.99 -3.81
CA ARG A 159 -11.10 -8.57 -5.13
C ARG A 159 -10.40 -7.27 -5.50
N LEU A 160 -9.58 -7.31 -6.52
CA LEU A 160 -8.89 -6.12 -7.01
C LEU A 160 -9.83 -5.30 -7.91
N ILE A 161 -9.87 -3.99 -7.65
CA ILE A 161 -10.55 -2.98 -8.47
C ILE A 161 -9.47 -2.07 -9.02
N GLU A 162 -9.27 -2.10 -10.34
CA GLU A 162 -8.28 -1.24 -10.98
C GLU A 162 -8.76 0.21 -11.00
N LEU A 163 -7.89 1.11 -10.53
CA LEU A 163 -8.15 2.55 -10.58
C LEU A 163 -8.01 3.07 -12.02
N PRO A 164 -8.93 3.91 -12.49
CA PRO A 164 -8.84 4.48 -13.84
C PRO A 164 -7.62 5.43 -13.96
N ARG A 165 -7.09 5.53 -15.20
CA ARG A 165 -6.01 6.48 -15.54
C ARG A 165 -6.61 7.82 -15.94
N VAL A 166 -7.13 8.53 -14.95
CA VAL A 166 -7.80 9.83 -15.09
C VAL A 166 -7.26 10.79 -14.03
N PRO A 167 -7.51 12.11 -14.13
CA PRO A 167 -7.12 13.08 -13.11
C PRO A 167 -7.53 12.69 -11.69
N VAL A 168 -6.81 13.19 -10.71
CA VAL A 168 -6.96 12.77 -9.30
C VAL A 168 -8.38 12.98 -8.77
N GLU A 169 -9.05 14.05 -9.17
CA GLU A 169 -10.42 14.33 -8.72
C GLU A 169 -11.42 13.28 -9.23
N GLU A 170 -11.28 12.85 -10.48
CA GLU A 170 -12.12 11.79 -11.06
C GLU A 170 -11.83 10.43 -10.40
N ARG A 171 -10.55 10.16 -10.02
CA ARG A 171 -10.21 8.97 -9.22
C ARG A 171 -10.81 9.00 -7.82
N VAL A 172 -10.89 10.19 -7.20
CA VAL A 172 -11.60 10.38 -5.93
C VAL A 172 -13.08 10.05 -6.09
N GLU A 173 -13.76 10.59 -7.10
CA GLU A 173 -15.18 10.31 -7.37
C GLU A 173 -15.41 8.82 -7.64
N PHE A 174 -14.54 8.19 -8.47
CA PHE A 174 -14.60 6.75 -8.72
C PHE A 174 -14.53 5.94 -7.42
N LEU A 175 -13.57 6.26 -6.56
CA LEU A 175 -13.35 5.52 -5.32
C LEU A 175 -14.50 5.77 -4.33
N THR A 176 -14.91 7.02 -4.13
CA THR A 176 -16.01 7.35 -3.22
C THR A 176 -17.35 6.79 -3.66
N GLY A 177 -17.57 6.64 -4.96
CA GLY A 177 -18.71 5.93 -5.51
C GLY A 177 -18.76 4.44 -5.13
N GLN A 178 -17.60 3.83 -4.82
CA GLN A 178 -17.51 2.42 -4.41
C GLN A 178 -17.57 2.23 -2.89
N ILE A 179 -17.09 3.18 -2.12
CA ILE A 179 -16.94 3.03 -0.66
C ILE A 179 -17.88 3.92 0.16
N GLY A 180 -18.56 4.87 -0.48
CA GLY A 180 -19.34 5.90 0.19
C GLY A 180 -18.50 7.11 0.62
N THR A 181 -19.15 8.05 1.26
CA THR A 181 -18.53 9.24 1.89
C THR A 181 -18.08 8.94 3.32
N PRO A 182 -17.15 9.71 3.90
CA PRO A 182 -16.64 9.53 5.26
C PRO A 182 -17.70 9.77 6.34
#